data_93593428604302afc1dcc22b3cf3b7a9
#
_entry.id   93593428604302afc1dcc22b3cf3b7a9
#
_cell.length_a   1.000
_cell.length_b   1.000
_cell.length_c   1.000
_cell.angle_alpha   90.00
_cell.angle_beta   90.00
_cell.angle_gamma   90.00
#
_symmetry.space_group_name_H-M   'P 1'
#
loop_
_entity.id
_entity.type
_entity.pdbx_description
1 polymer ?
#
loop_
_entity_poly.entity_id
_entity_poly.type
_entity_poly.pdbx_seq_one_letter_code
_entity_poly.pdbx_strand_id
1 'polypeptide(L)'
;SFGIPGVYFIAYEECEAAGYVSIQPQGKDLFHLQKIYVLPYYQGAHCGSFLFREAVKYIKEIHPEPCMLELNVNRNNKALHFYEHMGMKKLREGDFPIGNGYYMNDYIMGKEI
;
A
#
# COMPACT_ATOMS: atom_id res chain seq x y z
N SER A 1 -10.83 0.05 12.10
CA SER A 1 -10.35 -1.30 11.77
C SER A 1 -11.39 -2.33 12.16
N PHE A 2 -11.34 -3.50 11.57
CA PHE A 2 -12.36 -4.52 11.70
C PHE A 2 -11.86 -5.81 12.33
N GLY A 3 -10.95 -5.72 13.27
CA GLY A 3 -10.54 -6.88 14.02
C GLY A 3 -9.69 -7.91 13.27
N ILE A 4 -9.44 -7.73 11.98
CA ILE A 4 -8.53 -8.57 11.21
C ILE A 4 -7.22 -7.83 11.13
N PRO A 5 -6.15 -8.32 11.78
CA PRO A 5 -4.87 -7.63 11.76
C PRO A 5 -4.38 -7.40 10.33
N GLY A 6 -3.94 -6.17 10.04
CA GLY A 6 -3.42 -5.80 8.73
C GLY A 6 -4.46 -5.51 7.67
N VAL A 7 -5.74 -5.57 8.00
CA VAL A 7 -6.81 -5.24 7.06
C VAL A 7 -7.60 -4.06 7.59
N TYR A 8 -7.82 -3.09 6.72
CA TYR A 8 -8.52 -1.86 7.08
C TYR A 8 -9.61 -1.56 6.05
N PHE A 9 -10.85 -1.55 6.49
CA PHE A 9 -11.99 -1.21 5.63
C PHE A 9 -12.48 0.19 5.96
N ILE A 10 -12.72 0.97 4.92
CA ILE A 10 -13.13 2.36 5.06
C ILE A 10 -14.56 2.51 4.56
N ALA A 11 -15.40 3.11 5.38
CA ALA A 11 -16.79 3.35 5.05
C ALA A 11 -17.07 4.86 5.16
N TYR A 12 -16.99 5.54 4.04
CA TYR A 12 -17.23 6.98 3.95
C TYR A 12 -17.88 7.32 2.62
N GLU A 13 -18.82 8.21 2.66
CA GLU A 13 -19.43 8.86 1.49
C GLU A 13 -19.13 8.20 0.14
N GLU A 14 -18.37 8.90 -0.71
CA GLU A 14 -18.06 8.42 -2.06
C GLU A 14 -17.17 7.20 -2.08
N CYS A 15 -16.38 7.00 -1.05
CA CYS A 15 -15.48 5.86 -0.97
C CYS A 15 -15.98 4.76 -0.06
N GLU A 16 -17.21 4.86 0.41
CA GLU A 16 -17.82 3.85 1.26
C GLU A 16 -17.88 2.51 0.52
N ALA A 17 -17.36 1.47 1.14
CA ALA A 17 -17.28 0.13 0.57
C ALA A 17 -16.54 0.07 -0.77
N ALA A 18 -15.76 1.10 -1.09
CA ALA A 18 -15.05 1.18 -2.37
C ALA A 18 -13.91 0.18 -2.48
N GLY A 19 -13.34 -0.23 -1.37
CA GLY A 19 -12.20 -1.13 -1.40
C GLY A 19 -11.58 -1.33 -0.03
N TYR A 20 -10.35 -1.80 -0.03
CA TYR A 20 -9.62 -2.03 1.22
C TYR A 20 -8.13 -1.85 1.04
N VAL A 21 -7.44 -1.70 2.16
CA VAL A 21 -5.99 -1.67 2.21
C VAL A 21 -5.51 -2.68 3.24
N SER A 22 -4.45 -3.39 2.92
CA SER A 22 -3.84 -4.38 3.81
C SER A 22 -2.42 -3.94 4.15
N ILE A 23 -2.11 -3.94 5.44
CA ILE A 23 -0.82 -3.48 5.96
C ILE A 23 -0.28 -4.55 6.89
N GLN A 24 1.05 -4.76 6.88
CA GLN A 24 1.69 -5.71 7.76
C GLN A 24 2.95 -5.12 8.37
N PRO A 25 3.10 -5.18 9.70
CA PRO A 25 4.38 -4.83 10.32
C PRO A 25 5.45 -5.86 9.91
N GLN A 26 6.63 -5.37 9.54
CA GLN A 26 7.73 -6.25 9.13
C GLN A 26 9.00 -6.01 9.93
N GLY A 27 8.96 -5.13 10.89
CA GLY A 27 10.09 -4.82 11.74
C GLY A 27 9.71 -3.78 12.75
N LYS A 28 10.68 -3.33 13.53
CA LYS A 28 10.42 -2.36 14.59
C LYS A 28 9.83 -1.05 14.04
N ASP A 29 10.43 -0.54 12.98
CA ASP A 29 10.04 0.72 12.37
C ASP A 29 9.78 0.55 10.87
N LEU A 30 9.19 -0.60 10.50
CA LEU A 30 8.94 -0.93 9.10
C LEU A 30 7.55 -1.55 8.96
N PHE A 31 6.76 -0.95 8.07
CA PHE A 31 5.46 -1.48 7.69
C PHE A 31 5.45 -1.75 6.19
N HIS A 32 4.75 -2.78 5.80
CA HIS A 32 4.59 -3.15 4.40
C HIS A 32 3.13 -3.03 4.00
N LEU A 33 2.87 -2.25 2.95
CA LEU A 33 1.55 -2.16 2.36
C LEU A 33 1.43 -3.33 1.39
N GLN A 34 0.62 -4.33 1.77
CA GLN A 34 0.48 -5.54 0.98
C GLN A 34 -0.41 -5.31 -0.23
N LYS A 35 -1.46 -4.53 -0.06
CA LYS A 35 -2.42 -4.32 -1.14
C LYS A 35 -3.30 -3.11 -0.86
N ILE A 36 -3.57 -2.36 -1.93
CA ILE A 36 -4.70 -1.43 -2.00
C ILE A 36 -5.60 -1.97 -3.11
N TYR A 37 -6.86 -2.22 -2.79
CA TYR A 37 -7.83 -2.67 -3.77
C TYR A 37 -9.01 -1.70 -3.80
N VAL A 38 -9.33 -1.23 -4.99
CA VAL A 38 -10.49 -0.37 -5.22
C VAL A 38 -11.39 -1.06 -6.23
N LEU A 39 -12.66 -1.22 -5.89
CA LEU A 39 -13.63 -1.79 -6.81
C LEU A 39 -13.67 -0.97 -8.10
N PRO A 40 -13.83 -1.63 -9.27
CA PRO A 40 -13.79 -0.92 -10.55
C PRO A 40 -14.71 0.29 -10.64
N TYR A 41 -15.88 0.22 -10.05
CA TYR A 41 -16.84 1.32 -10.05
C TYR A 41 -16.29 2.60 -9.39
N TYR A 42 -15.39 2.44 -8.42
CA TYR A 42 -14.85 3.57 -7.65
C TYR A 42 -13.47 4.00 -8.10
N GLN A 43 -12.90 3.34 -9.09
CA GLN A 43 -11.60 3.74 -9.63
C GLN A 43 -11.73 5.09 -10.33
N GLY A 44 -10.79 5.98 -10.09
CA GLY A 44 -10.83 7.33 -10.62
C GLY A 44 -11.59 8.34 -9.76
N ALA A 45 -12.21 7.89 -8.66
CA ALA A 45 -12.96 8.77 -7.75
C ALA A 45 -12.12 9.16 -6.51
N HIS A 46 -10.80 9.13 -6.61
CA HIS A 46 -9.86 9.45 -5.54
C HIS A 46 -9.93 8.50 -4.34
N CYS A 47 -10.60 7.37 -4.47
CA CYS A 47 -10.71 6.41 -3.36
C CYS A 47 -9.38 5.73 -3.05
N GLY A 48 -8.55 5.49 -4.06
CA GLY A 48 -7.21 4.96 -3.85
C GLY A 48 -6.35 5.87 -2.98
N SER A 49 -6.35 7.17 -3.30
CA SER A 49 -5.63 8.18 -2.51
C SER A 49 -6.16 8.26 -1.08
N PHE A 50 -7.48 8.21 -0.95
CA PHE A 50 -8.13 8.22 0.36
C PHE A 50 -7.69 7.01 1.19
N LEU A 51 -7.75 5.82 0.60
CA LEU A 51 -7.34 4.58 1.29
C LEU A 51 -5.87 4.62 1.69
N PHE A 52 -5.00 5.13 0.81
CA PHE A 52 -3.59 5.26 1.12
C PHE A 52 -3.37 6.19 2.32
N ARG A 53 -4.01 7.36 2.30
CA ARG A 53 -3.89 8.31 3.41
C ARG A 53 -4.42 7.76 4.72
N GLU A 54 -5.52 7.00 4.67
CA GLU A 54 -6.08 6.37 5.86
C GLU A 54 -5.17 5.26 6.39
N ALA A 55 -4.48 4.54 5.50
CA ALA A 55 -3.49 3.56 5.90
C ALA A 55 -2.35 4.22 6.67
N VAL A 56 -1.82 5.32 6.15
CA VAL A 56 -0.75 6.08 6.83
C VAL A 56 -1.24 6.58 8.19
N LYS A 57 -2.44 7.13 8.23
CA LYS A 57 -3.03 7.63 9.47
C LYS A 57 -3.14 6.51 10.52
N TYR A 58 -3.61 5.34 10.10
CA TYR A 58 -3.72 4.18 10.97
C TYR A 58 -2.35 3.77 11.52
N ILE A 59 -1.34 3.69 10.65
CA ILE A 59 0.02 3.33 11.08
C ILE A 59 0.52 4.33 12.12
N LYS A 60 0.31 5.62 11.89
CA LYS A 60 0.77 6.66 12.83
C LYS A 60 0.02 6.63 14.15
N GLU A 61 -1.18 6.10 14.18
CA GLU A 61 -1.92 5.89 15.43
C GLU A 61 -1.30 4.78 16.27
N ILE A 62 -0.88 3.68 15.63
CA ILE A 62 -0.28 2.56 16.35
C ILE A 62 1.23 2.67 16.50
N HIS A 63 1.86 3.53 15.72
CA HIS A 63 3.31 3.74 15.72
C HIS A 63 3.62 5.21 15.46
N PRO A 64 3.52 6.08 16.49
CA PRO A 64 3.74 7.52 16.33
C PRO A 64 5.15 7.92 15.93
N GLU A 65 6.17 7.10 16.27
CA GLU A 65 7.56 7.36 15.93
C GLU A 65 7.79 7.26 14.43
N PRO A 66 8.84 7.91 13.93
CA PRO A 66 9.17 7.78 12.50
C PRO A 66 9.37 6.33 12.10
N CYS A 67 8.84 5.98 10.94
CA CYS A 67 8.96 4.63 10.40
C CYS A 67 8.94 4.67 8.87
N MET A 68 9.23 3.53 8.27
CA MET A 68 9.23 3.38 6.82
C MET A 68 8.00 2.58 6.40
N LEU A 69 7.32 3.08 5.39
CA LEU A 69 6.25 2.34 4.72
C LEU A 69 6.80 1.88 3.37
N GLU A 70 6.80 0.58 3.14
CA GLU A 70 7.29 -0.01 1.88
C GLU A 70 6.19 -0.80 1.19
N LEU A 71 6.36 -0.98 -0.11
CA LEU A 71 5.52 -1.86 -0.90
C LEU A 71 6.32 -2.39 -2.09
N ASN A 72 5.85 -3.52 -2.61
CA ASN A 72 6.36 -4.07 -3.85
C ASN A 72 5.40 -3.71 -4.97
N VAL A 73 5.92 -3.27 -6.10
CA VAL A 73 5.12 -3.01 -7.28
C VAL A 73 5.88 -3.46 -8.53
N ASN A 74 5.21 -4.22 -9.39
CA ASN A 74 5.81 -4.64 -10.64
C ASN A 74 6.15 -3.40 -11.48
N ARG A 75 7.33 -3.39 -12.10
CA ARG A 75 7.81 -2.23 -12.86
C ARG A 75 6.91 -1.86 -14.04
N ASN A 76 6.07 -2.78 -14.51
CA ASN A 76 5.13 -2.54 -15.60
C ASN A 76 3.72 -2.22 -15.08
N ASN A 77 3.53 -2.14 -13.78
CA ASN A 77 2.23 -1.87 -13.20
C ASN A 77 1.90 -0.38 -13.31
N LYS A 78 0.71 -0.09 -13.82
CA LYS A 78 0.24 1.29 -13.97
C LYS A 78 0.13 2.02 -12.63
N ALA A 79 -0.02 1.29 -11.53
CA ALA A 79 -0.10 1.87 -10.21
C ALA A 79 1.20 2.53 -9.76
N LEU A 80 2.30 2.30 -10.46
CA LEU A 80 3.59 2.92 -10.14
C LEU A 80 3.46 4.44 -10.02
N HIS A 81 2.81 5.07 -10.98
CA HIS A 81 2.62 6.52 -10.98
C HIS A 81 1.75 6.98 -9.81
N PHE A 82 0.74 6.19 -9.47
CA PHE A 82 -0.09 6.48 -8.31
C PHE A 82 0.75 6.51 -7.02
N TYR A 83 1.60 5.51 -6.83
CA TYR A 83 2.44 5.46 -5.63
C TYR A 83 3.44 6.61 -5.60
N GLU A 84 4.02 6.95 -6.75
CA GLU A 84 4.91 8.11 -6.84
C GLU A 84 4.17 9.40 -6.47
N HIS A 85 2.94 9.54 -6.96
CA HIS A 85 2.09 10.69 -6.63
C HIS A 85 1.80 10.76 -5.12
N MET A 86 1.67 9.62 -4.47
CA MET A 86 1.46 9.57 -3.02
C MET A 86 2.74 9.81 -2.22
N GLY A 87 3.84 10.09 -2.88
CA GLY A 87 5.10 10.44 -2.24
C GLY A 87 6.06 9.29 -2.04
N MET A 88 5.76 8.13 -2.58
CA MET A 88 6.67 6.99 -2.49
C MET A 88 7.79 7.10 -3.51
N LYS A 89 8.95 6.58 -3.15
CA LYS A 89 10.14 6.60 -4.00
C LYS A 89 10.64 5.19 -4.21
N LYS A 90 11.23 4.95 -5.37
CA LYS A 90 11.90 3.68 -5.65
C LYS A 90 13.14 3.59 -4.79
N LEU A 91 13.17 2.62 -3.89
CA LEU A 91 14.31 2.40 -3.01
C LEU A 91 15.30 1.41 -3.60
N ARG A 92 14.78 0.35 -4.20
CA ARG A 92 15.57 -0.71 -4.81
C ARG A 92 14.69 -1.50 -5.76
N GLU A 93 15.32 -2.35 -6.55
CA GLU A 93 14.61 -3.26 -7.43
C GLU A 93 15.19 -4.66 -7.26
N GLY A 94 14.44 -5.66 -7.70
CA GLY A 94 14.91 -7.03 -7.59
C GLY A 94 14.04 -7.97 -8.39
N ASP A 95 14.60 -9.15 -8.65
CA ASP A 95 13.90 -10.23 -9.31
C ASP A 95 13.56 -11.25 -8.22
N PHE A 96 12.27 -11.41 -7.98
CA PHE A 96 11.78 -12.30 -6.93
C PHE A 96 11.27 -13.59 -7.56
N PRO A 97 11.81 -14.75 -7.17
CA PRO A 97 11.35 -16.02 -7.75
C PRO A 97 9.92 -16.31 -7.32
N ILE A 98 9.09 -16.70 -8.30
CA ILE A 98 7.68 -17.04 -8.08
C ILE A 98 7.38 -18.50 -8.41
N GLY A 99 8.42 -19.30 -8.66
CA GLY A 99 8.30 -20.73 -8.95
C GLY A 99 8.47 -21.06 -10.42
N ASN A 100 8.74 -22.33 -10.71
CA ASN A 100 8.91 -22.86 -12.07
C ASN A 100 9.90 -22.08 -12.94
N GLY A 101 10.94 -21.50 -12.32
CA GLY A 101 11.94 -20.72 -13.05
C GLY A 101 11.52 -19.32 -13.45
N TYR A 102 10.35 -18.88 -13.03
CA TYR A 102 9.87 -17.54 -13.32
C TYR A 102 10.24 -16.57 -12.19
N TYR A 103 10.40 -15.29 -12.57
CA TYR A 103 10.74 -14.22 -11.63
C TYR A 103 9.79 -13.05 -11.80
N MET A 104 9.51 -12.37 -10.69
CA MET A 104 8.74 -11.14 -10.69
C MET A 104 9.71 -9.97 -10.54
N ASN A 105 9.72 -9.07 -11.53
CA ASN A 105 10.58 -7.89 -11.54
C ASN A 105 9.85 -6.74 -10.83
N ASP A 106 10.17 -6.54 -9.57
CA ASP A 106 9.50 -5.53 -8.77
C ASP A 106 10.42 -4.37 -8.40
N TYR A 107 9.82 -3.19 -8.24
CA TYR A 107 10.42 -2.14 -7.45
C TYR A 107 9.93 -2.28 -6.02
N ILE A 108 10.84 -2.03 -5.08
CA ILE A 108 10.45 -1.80 -3.70
C ILE A 108 10.39 -0.28 -3.55
N MET A 109 9.20 0.22 -3.27
CA MET A 109 8.99 1.64 -3.05
C MET A 109 8.83 1.91 -1.57
N GLY A 110 9.23 3.09 -1.13
CA GLY A 110 9.14 3.44 0.27
C GLY A 110 8.92 4.91 0.50
N LYS A 111 8.40 5.19 1.69
CA LYS A 111 8.14 6.55 2.16
C LYS A 111 8.34 6.59 3.67
N GLU A 112 9.10 7.57 4.14
CA GLU A 112 9.17 7.84 5.57
C GLU A 112 7.87 8.51 6.01
N ILE A 113 7.33 7.98 7.09
CA ILE A 113 6.08 8.52 7.64
C ILE A 113 6.17 8.69 9.15
#